data_2530f637d6a1258e49e7db586fade9b5
#
_entry.id   2530f637d6a1258e49e7db586fade9b5
#
_cell.length_a   1.000
_cell.length_b   1.000
_cell.length_c   1.000
_cell.angle_alpha   90.00
_cell.angle_beta   90.00
_cell.angle_gamma   90.00
#
_symmetry.space_group_name_H-M   'P 1'
#
loop_
_entity.id
_entity.type
_entity.pdbx_description
1 polymer ?
#
loop_
_entity_poly.entity_id
_entity_poly.type
_entity_poly.pdbx_seq_one_letter_code
_entity_poly.pdbx_strand_id
1 'polypeptide(L)'
;ERQFRRWLRASVNKRRLGWLDKGQEWTYWRVPPKILVERQVAEGRALVDMSVRVFDGEAFLLNCALNFKTEASTDAYFWPDGTLVAEQKEATLPAHFAVPASFHRAVRVAERLAQGFDYLRVDFLTDGEALFAGEITCFPASGLGPDDWFMQQMYRRWLDALSLSWALSTPQPWPRRLYLAAFRRWLTARRTELASEPTPVPRRANSD
;
A
#
# COMPACT_ATOMS: atom_id res chain seq x y z
N GLU A 1 -3.02 -21.20 -27.24
CA GLU A 1 -4.21 -20.34 -27.44
C GLU A 1 -5.39 -20.76 -26.53
N ARG A 2 -5.79 -22.06 -26.51
CA ARG A 2 -6.92 -22.55 -25.67
C ARG A 2 -6.69 -22.33 -24.18
N GLN A 3 -5.47 -22.55 -23.67
CA GLN A 3 -5.10 -22.35 -22.27
C GLN A 3 -5.16 -20.87 -21.89
N PHE A 4 -4.67 -19.99 -22.74
CA PHE A 4 -4.74 -18.53 -22.55
C PHE A 4 -6.19 -18.03 -22.51
N ARG A 5 -7.05 -18.48 -23.44
CA ARG A 5 -8.49 -18.14 -23.45
C ARG A 5 -9.21 -18.63 -22.20
N ARG A 6 -8.83 -19.81 -21.68
CA ARG A 6 -9.40 -20.38 -20.44
C ARG A 6 -8.98 -19.54 -19.23
N TRP A 7 -7.69 -19.21 -19.14
CA TRP A 7 -7.16 -18.33 -18.10
C TRP A 7 -7.83 -16.94 -18.12
N LEU A 8 -7.98 -16.38 -19.31
CA LEU A 8 -8.63 -15.09 -19.53
C LEU A 8 -10.07 -15.08 -19.00
N ARG A 9 -10.86 -16.09 -19.37
CA ARG A 9 -12.25 -16.23 -18.91
C ARG A 9 -12.32 -16.40 -17.40
N ALA A 10 -11.43 -17.19 -16.82
CA ALA A 10 -11.36 -17.39 -15.38
C ALA A 10 -11.00 -16.10 -14.64
N SER A 11 -10.06 -15.32 -15.16
CA SER A 11 -9.62 -14.03 -14.55
C SER A 11 -10.71 -12.96 -14.64
N VAL A 12 -11.44 -12.88 -15.76
CA VAL A 12 -12.57 -11.96 -15.92
C VAL A 12 -13.74 -12.36 -15.02
N ASN A 13 -14.05 -13.66 -14.91
CA ASN A 13 -15.15 -14.15 -14.07
C ASN A 13 -14.83 -14.01 -12.57
N LYS A 14 -13.60 -14.23 -12.13
CA LYS A 14 -13.17 -13.98 -10.75
C LYS A 14 -13.42 -12.53 -10.33
N ARG A 15 -13.17 -11.56 -11.20
CA ARG A 15 -13.45 -10.15 -10.90
C ARG A 15 -14.94 -9.81 -10.85
N ARG A 16 -15.78 -10.47 -11.65
CA ARG A 16 -17.24 -10.28 -11.61
C ARG A 16 -17.90 -10.87 -10.34
N LEU A 17 -17.33 -11.91 -9.79
CA LEU A 17 -17.79 -12.59 -8.57
C LEU A 17 -16.97 -12.20 -7.34
N GLY A 18 -15.88 -11.47 -7.52
CA GLY A 18 -14.86 -11.15 -6.53
C GLY A 18 -15.34 -10.25 -5.39
N TRP A 19 -16.52 -9.64 -5.51
CA TRP A 19 -17.15 -8.94 -4.39
C TRP A 19 -17.64 -9.91 -3.28
N LEU A 20 -17.78 -11.19 -3.63
CA LEU A 20 -18.12 -12.28 -2.69
C LEU A 20 -16.87 -12.99 -2.17
N ASP A 21 -15.70 -12.76 -2.77
CA ASP A 21 -14.46 -13.38 -2.37
C ASP A 21 -13.67 -12.42 -1.44
N LYS A 22 -12.72 -12.97 -0.69
CA LYS A 22 -11.98 -12.36 0.43
C LYS A 22 -11.32 -10.98 0.17
N GLY A 23 -11.33 -10.50 -1.07
CA GLY A 23 -10.63 -9.29 -1.46
C GLY A 23 -11.44 -7.99 -1.45
N GLN A 24 -12.75 -7.99 -1.38
CA GLN A 24 -13.69 -6.85 -1.32
C GLN A 24 -13.18 -5.48 -1.85
N GLU A 25 -12.33 -5.48 -2.87
CA GLU A 25 -11.78 -4.27 -3.50
C GLU A 25 -12.87 -3.60 -4.35
N TRP A 26 -13.84 -3.01 -3.70
CA TRP A 26 -15.05 -2.42 -4.29
C TRP A 26 -14.76 -1.35 -5.36
N THR A 27 -13.60 -0.73 -5.32
CA THR A 27 -13.17 0.28 -6.28
C THR A 27 -13.08 -0.28 -7.70
N TYR A 28 -12.79 -1.58 -7.84
CA TYR A 28 -12.70 -2.24 -9.14
C TYR A 28 -14.05 -2.65 -9.75
N TRP A 29 -15.16 -2.55 -9.02
CA TRP A 29 -16.48 -2.98 -9.53
C TRP A 29 -16.94 -2.18 -10.76
N ARG A 30 -16.53 -0.93 -10.86
CA ARG A 30 -16.87 -0.04 -11.96
C ARG A 30 -15.80 0.01 -13.05
N VAL A 31 -14.67 -0.65 -12.86
CA VAL A 31 -13.61 -0.70 -13.86
C VAL A 31 -13.91 -1.81 -14.84
N PRO A 32 -14.12 -1.51 -16.13
CA PRO A 32 -14.31 -2.54 -17.14
C PRO A 32 -13.11 -3.48 -17.16
N PRO A 33 -13.32 -4.81 -17.23
CA PRO A 33 -12.21 -5.76 -17.30
C PRO A 33 -11.42 -5.52 -18.60
N LYS A 34 -10.11 -5.28 -18.44
CA LYS A 34 -9.17 -5.10 -19.55
C LYS A 34 -7.97 -6.00 -19.32
N ILE A 35 -7.30 -6.35 -20.41
CA ILE A 35 -6.01 -7.01 -20.38
C ILE A 35 -4.99 -5.95 -20.75
N LEU A 36 -4.03 -5.77 -19.88
CA LEU A 36 -2.85 -4.97 -20.13
C LEU A 36 -1.72 -5.93 -20.52
N VAL A 37 -1.08 -5.66 -21.65
CA VAL A 37 0.12 -6.37 -22.10
C VAL A 37 1.24 -5.36 -22.11
N GLU A 38 2.23 -5.59 -21.27
CA GLU A 38 3.37 -4.70 -21.11
C GLU A 38 4.66 -5.41 -21.55
N ARG A 39 5.62 -4.61 -21.99
CA ARG A 39 6.96 -5.11 -22.24
C ARG A 39 7.59 -5.49 -20.90
N GLN A 40 8.20 -6.68 -20.82
CA GLN A 40 8.97 -7.04 -19.64
C GLN A 40 10.14 -6.08 -19.48
N VAL A 41 10.21 -5.42 -18.33
CA VAL A 41 11.33 -4.53 -17.98
C VAL A 41 12.49 -5.35 -17.42
N ALA A 42 13.71 -4.89 -17.67
CA ALA A 42 14.95 -5.48 -17.12
C ALA A 42 15.06 -7.00 -17.35
N GLU A 43 14.76 -7.46 -18.58
CA GLU A 43 14.81 -8.87 -18.96
C GLU A 43 16.12 -9.54 -18.54
N GLY A 44 16.02 -10.68 -17.84
CA GLY A 44 17.17 -11.44 -17.34
C GLY A 44 17.84 -10.87 -16.07
N ARG A 45 17.35 -9.78 -15.49
CA ARG A 45 17.84 -9.22 -14.22
C ARG A 45 16.91 -9.53 -13.05
N ALA A 46 17.50 -9.74 -11.87
CA ALA A 46 16.73 -9.78 -10.64
C ALA A 46 16.17 -8.40 -10.33
N LEU A 47 14.89 -8.33 -10.04
CA LEU A 47 14.20 -7.10 -9.67
C LEU A 47 13.80 -7.13 -8.21
N VAL A 48 13.90 -5.98 -7.57
CA VAL A 48 13.29 -5.70 -6.27
C VAL A 48 11.95 -5.02 -6.53
N ASP A 49 10.88 -5.56 -5.96
CA ASP A 49 9.58 -4.91 -5.88
C ASP A 49 9.57 -3.96 -4.69
N MET A 50 9.20 -2.71 -4.89
CA MET A 50 9.12 -1.69 -3.84
C MET A 50 7.74 -1.08 -3.81
N SER A 51 7.03 -1.23 -2.69
CA SER A 51 5.73 -0.63 -2.46
C SER A 51 5.82 0.50 -1.44
N VAL A 52 5.64 1.73 -1.88
CA VAL A 52 5.70 2.94 -1.03
C VAL A 52 4.29 3.34 -0.61
N ARG A 53 4.06 3.39 0.70
CA ARG A 53 2.81 3.88 1.28
C ARG A 53 2.96 5.34 1.68
N VAL A 54 2.10 6.16 1.12
CA VAL A 54 2.13 7.62 1.30
C VAL A 54 0.82 8.08 1.90
N PHE A 55 0.89 8.86 2.95
CA PHE A 55 -0.25 9.54 3.58
C PHE A 55 -0.03 11.04 3.55
N ASP A 56 -1.02 11.79 3.10
CA ASP A 56 -0.93 13.26 3.03
C ASP A 56 0.33 13.77 2.30
N GLY A 57 0.73 13.07 1.24
CA GLY A 57 1.93 13.42 0.48
C GLY A 57 3.26 13.08 1.16
N GLU A 58 3.26 12.46 2.35
CA GLU A 58 4.44 12.00 3.07
C GLU A 58 4.58 10.49 3.02
N ALA A 59 5.73 9.99 2.58
CA ALA A 59 6.03 8.57 2.63
C ALA A 59 6.11 8.10 4.08
N PHE A 60 5.44 7.00 4.36
CA PHE A 60 5.36 6.46 5.72
C PHE A 60 6.07 5.14 5.88
N LEU A 61 5.86 4.22 4.95
CA LEU A 61 6.37 2.86 5.04
C LEU A 61 6.63 2.30 3.65
N LEU A 62 7.74 1.61 3.49
CA LEU A 62 8.09 0.91 2.25
C LEU A 62 8.21 -0.58 2.51
N ASN A 63 7.69 -1.38 1.60
CA ASN A 63 7.99 -2.80 1.53
C ASN A 63 8.99 -3.02 0.38
N CYS A 64 10.05 -3.76 0.63
CA CYS A 64 10.94 -4.28 -0.41
C CYS A 64 10.76 -5.79 -0.47
N ALA A 65 10.51 -6.35 -1.65
CA ALA A 65 10.34 -7.77 -1.84
C ALA A 65 11.22 -8.31 -2.97
N LEU A 66 11.78 -9.50 -2.76
CA LEU A 66 12.47 -10.28 -3.76
C LEU A 66 11.57 -11.44 -4.19
N ASN A 67 11.66 -11.83 -5.47
CA ASN A 67 10.88 -12.95 -6.04
C ASN A 67 9.37 -12.80 -5.79
N PHE A 68 8.85 -11.57 -5.80
CA PHE A 68 7.47 -11.27 -5.48
C PHE A 68 6.48 -12.12 -6.30
N LYS A 69 5.43 -12.59 -5.65
CA LYS A 69 4.40 -13.51 -6.20
C LYS A 69 4.90 -14.91 -6.57
N THR A 70 6.04 -15.34 -6.05
CA THR A 70 6.51 -16.72 -6.14
C THR A 70 6.52 -17.38 -4.76
N GLU A 71 6.71 -18.72 -4.70
CA GLU A 71 6.88 -19.43 -3.42
C GLU A 71 8.16 -19.06 -2.68
N ALA A 72 9.16 -18.50 -3.39
CA ALA A 72 10.41 -18.02 -2.84
C ALA A 72 10.36 -16.50 -2.51
N SER A 73 9.17 -15.92 -2.41
CA SER A 73 9.01 -14.51 -2.08
C SER A 73 9.53 -14.23 -0.67
N THR A 74 10.41 -13.24 -0.57
CA THR A 74 10.93 -12.71 0.70
C THR A 74 10.77 -11.22 0.72
N ASP A 75 10.44 -10.64 1.88
CA ASP A 75 10.20 -9.20 2.00
C ASP A 75 10.54 -8.65 3.39
N ALA A 76 10.63 -7.34 3.46
CA ALA A 76 10.73 -6.59 4.70
C ALA A 76 10.22 -5.16 4.53
N TYR A 77 9.85 -4.55 5.65
CA TYR A 77 9.44 -3.15 5.73
C TYR A 77 10.59 -2.26 6.17
N PHE A 78 10.62 -1.09 5.56
CA PHE A 78 11.62 -0.05 5.82
C PHE A 78 10.92 1.29 6.06
N TRP A 79 11.53 2.10 6.92
CA TRP A 79 11.19 3.50 7.03
C TRP A 79 11.67 4.28 5.80
N PRO A 80 11.13 5.48 5.52
CA PRO A 80 11.54 6.27 4.33
C PRO A 80 13.02 6.65 4.29
N ASP A 81 13.71 6.62 5.42
CA ASP A 81 15.16 6.84 5.52
C ASP A 81 16.00 5.61 5.15
N GLY A 82 15.35 4.47 4.87
CA GLY A 82 16.00 3.21 4.54
C GLY A 82 16.34 2.32 5.74
N THR A 83 15.98 2.73 6.96
CA THR A 83 16.16 1.87 8.14
C THR A 83 15.11 0.76 8.17
N LEU A 84 15.54 -0.44 8.57
CA LEU A 84 14.65 -1.59 8.71
C LEU A 84 13.66 -1.35 9.86
N VAL A 85 12.40 -1.70 9.66
CA VAL A 85 11.39 -1.66 10.71
C VAL A 85 11.62 -2.80 11.68
N ALA A 86 11.98 -2.48 12.92
CA ALA A 86 12.33 -3.49 13.95
C ALA A 86 11.09 -4.23 14.49
N GLU A 87 9.92 -3.61 14.45
CA GLU A 87 8.67 -4.12 15.01
C GLU A 87 7.90 -5.04 14.06
N GLN A 88 8.33 -5.17 12.81
CA GLN A 88 7.69 -6.09 11.87
C GLN A 88 7.84 -7.55 12.34
N LYS A 89 6.82 -8.35 12.12
CA LYS A 89 6.73 -9.69 12.66
C LYS A 89 7.85 -10.62 12.17
N GLU A 90 8.20 -10.54 10.89
CA GLU A 90 9.26 -11.34 10.27
C GLU A 90 9.80 -10.61 9.05
N ALA A 91 11.04 -10.13 9.12
CA ALA A 91 11.77 -9.74 7.92
C ALA A 91 12.36 -11.00 7.31
N THR A 92 11.94 -11.36 6.10
CA THR A 92 12.42 -12.59 5.45
C THR A 92 13.52 -12.33 4.43
N LEU A 93 13.87 -11.06 4.20
CA LEU A 93 14.97 -10.69 3.32
C LEU A 93 16.31 -11.26 3.83
N PRO A 94 17.23 -11.62 2.92
CA PRO A 94 18.57 -12.07 3.29
C PRO A 94 19.29 -11.05 4.19
N ALA A 95 20.05 -11.48 5.17
CA ALA A 95 20.77 -10.60 6.11
C ALA A 95 21.73 -9.60 5.43
N HIS A 96 22.19 -9.91 4.22
CA HIS A 96 23.04 -9.02 3.41
C HIS A 96 22.26 -8.10 2.46
N PHE A 97 20.92 -8.09 2.53
CA PHE A 97 20.12 -7.22 1.70
C PHE A 97 20.41 -5.76 2.03
N ALA A 98 20.78 -5.00 1.02
CA ALA A 98 20.90 -3.55 1.09
C ALA A 98 19.76 -2.91 0.30
N VAL A 99 19.19 -1.83 0.81
CA VAL A 99 18.19 -1.08 0.05
C VAL A 99 18.78 -0.62 -1.28
N PRO A 100 18.01 -0.71 -2.39
CA PRO A 100 18.49 -0.31 -3.72
C PRO A 100 18.93 1.17 -3.75
N ALA A 101 19.90 1.51 -4.59
CA ALA A 101 20.34 2.90 -4.79
C ALA A 101 19.19 3.82 -5.23
N SER A 102 18.20 3.25 -5.94
CA SER A 102 16.98 3.95 -6.35
C SER A 102 15.96 4.17 -5.23
N PHE A 103 16.18 3.65 -4.00
CA PHE A 103 15.21 3.67 -2.88
C PHE A 103 14.69 5.07 -2.57
N HIS A 104 15.57 6.01 -2.25
CA HIS A 104 15.17 7.38 -1.93
C HIS A 104 14.55 8.13 -3.12
N ARG A 105 14.89 7.72 -4.36
CA ARG A 105 14.20 8.25 -5.54
C ARG A 105 12.78 7.73 -5.62
N ALA A 106 12.52 6.47 -5.30
CA ALA A 106 11.17 5.91 -5.22
C ALA A 106 10.32 6.65 -4.18
N VAL A 107 10.88 6.92 -2.99
CA VAL A 107 10.23 7.73 -1.95
C VAL A 107 9.79 9.09 -2.52
N ARG A 108 10.72 9.88 -3.05
CA ARG A 108 10.41 11.21 -3.58
C ARG A 108 9.39 11.20 -4.73
N VAL A 109 9.47 10.20 -5.60
CA VAL A 109 8.50 10.07 -6.72
C VAL A 109 7.12 9.72 -6.18
N ALA A 110 7.03 8.79 -5.23
CA ALA A 110 5.77 8.40 -4.61
C ALA A 110 5.11 9.59 -3.88
N GLU A 111 5.87 10.37 -3.10
CA GLU A 111 5.38 11.58 -2.44
C GLU A 111 4.83 12.60 -3.42
N ARG A 112 5.52 12.83 -4.53
CA ARG A 112 5.05 13.74 -5.59
C ARG A 112 3.77 13.26 -6.25
N LEU A 113 3.63 11.95 -6.49
CA LEU A 113 2.43 11.36 -7.08
C LEU A 113 1.24 11.39 -6.11
N ALA A 114 1.51 11.34 -4.82
CA ALA A 114 0.48 11.31 -3.78
C ALA A 114 0.02 12.69 -3.29
N GLN A 115 0.55 13.79 -3.86
CA GLN A 115 0.11 15.14 -3.50
C GLN A 115 -1.38 15.33 -3.69
N GLY A 116 -2.09 15.77 -2.66
CA GLY A 116 -3.55 15.99 -2.67
C GLY A 116 -4.40 14.73 -2.46
N PHE A 117 -3.78 13.59 -2.18
CA PHE A 117 -4.46 12.37 -1.77
C PHE A 117 -4.28 12.12 -0.27
N ASP A 118 -5.31 11.61 0.37
CA ASP A 118 -5.24 11.16 1.76
C ASP A 118 -4.35 9.91 1.90
N TYR A 119 -4.39 9.03 0.91
CA TYR A 119 -3.57 7.83 0.87
C TYR A 119 -3.32 7.34 -0.57
N LEU A 120 -2.09 6.96 -0.85
CA LEU A 120 -1.71 6.15 -2.02
C LEU A 120 -0.64 5.11 -1.67
N ARG A 121 -0.72 3.94 -2.29
CA ARG A 121 0.40 3.03 -2.45
C ARG A 121 0.92 3.14 -3.87
N VAL A 122 2.21 3.39 -4.00
CA VAL A 122 2.89 3.46 -5.31
C VAL A 122 3.89 2.33 -5.39
N ASP A 123 3.71 1.46 -6.36
CA ASP A 123 4.54 0.27 -6.56
C ASP A 123 5.56 0.52 -7.67
N PHE A 124 6.79 0.12 -7.41
CA PHE A 124 7.91 0.24 -8.34
C PHE A 124 8.63 -1.10 -8.47
N LEU A 125 9.29 -1.28 -9.63
CA LEU A 125 10.30 -2.31 -9.84
C LEU A 125 11.65 -1.63 -10.02
N THR A 126 12.71 -2.24 -9.49
CA THR A 126 14.09 -1.74 -9.68
C THR A 126 15.08 -2.88 -9.82
N ASP A 127 16.11 -2.65 -10.64
CA ASP A 127 17.30 -3.49 -10.72
C ASP A 127 18.46 -2.97 -9.83
N GLY A 128 18.11 -2.01 -8.94
CA GLY A 128 19.05 -1.31 -8.07
C GLY A 128 19.20 0.15 -8.48
N GLU A 129 19.43 0.44 -9.73
CA GLU A 129 19.66 1.78 -10.29
C GLU A 129 18.42 2.34 -11.01
N ALA A 130 17.91 1.57 -11.97
CA ALA A 130 16.73 1.96 -12.73
C ALA A 130 15.47 1.78 -11.89
N LEU A 131 14.53 2.72 -12.03
CA LEU A 131 13.24 2.71 -11.33
C LEU A 131 12.13 2.70 -12.37
N PHE A 132 11.30 1.67 -12.32
CA PHE A 132 10.15 1.48 -13.20
C PHE A 132 8.88 1.62 -12.39
N ALA A 133 7.94 2.46 -12.85
CA ALA A 133 6.63 2.58 -12.23
C ALA A 133 5.82 1.31 -12.51
N GLY A 134 5.21 0.75 -11.48
CA GLY A 134 4.35 -0.42 -11.54
C GLY A 134 2.87 -0.05 -11.43
N GLU A 135 2.36 0.08 -10.22
CA GLU A 135 0.94 0.28 -9.93
C GLU A 135 0.75 1.46 -8.98
N ILE A 136 -0.39 2.14 -9.10
CA ILE A 136 -0.88 3.10 -8.10
C ILE A 136 -2.19 2.55 -7.54
N THR A 137 -2.24 2.36 -6.22
CA THR A 137 -3.40 1.77 -5.55
C THR A 137 -3.86 2.65 -4.40
N CYS A 138 -5.14 3.03 -4.40
CA CYS A 138 -5.74 3.80 -3.31
C CYS A 138 -6.38 2.91 -2.23
N PHE A 139 -6.52 1.62 -2.47
CA PHE A 139 -7.15 0.68 -1.53
C PHE A 139 -6.51 -0.71 -1.59
N PRO A 140 -5.23 -0.85 -1.23
CA PRO A 140 -4.50 -2.11 -1.35
C PRO A 140 -5.06 -3.18 -0.41
N ALA A 141 -5.21 -4.39 -0.93
CA ALA A 141 -5.68 -5.58 -0.19
C ALA A 141 -6.94 -5.32 0.65
N SER A 142 -7.85 -4.47 0.16
CA SER A 142 -9.09 -4.10 0.88
C SER A 142 -8.87 -3.48 2.26
N GLY A 143 -7.73 -2.86 2.48
CA GLY A 143 -7.35 -2.28 3.77
C GLY A 143 -6.85 -3.31 4.79
N LEU A 144 -6.57 -4.54 4.37
CA LEU A 144 -5.99 -5.58 5.23
C LEU A 144 -4.46 -5.54 5.16
N GLY A 145 -3.82 -5.87 6.26
CA GLY A 145 -2.37 -5.94 6.39
C GLY A 145 -1.89 -7.27 6.97
N PRO A 146 -0.58 -7.50 7.00
CA PRO A 146 0.00 -8.77 7.40
C PRO A 146 -0.15 -9.08 8.90
N ASP A 147 -0.18 -8.07 9.74
CA ASP A 147 -0.22 -8.22 11.20
C ASP A 147 -0.87 -7.01 11.91
N ASP A 148 -1.10 -7.16 13.21
CA ASP A 148 -1.77 -6.14 14.03
C ASP A 148 -0.94 -4.87 14.18
N TRP A 149 0.39 -4.97 14.28
CA TRP A 149 1.26 -3.81 14.36
C TRP A 149 1.12 -2.95 13.09
N PHE A 150 1.28 -3.58 11.93
CA PHE A 150 1.11 -2.91 10.64
C PHE A 150 -0.26 -2.24 10.53
N MET A 151 -1.33 -2.97 10.87
CA MET A 151 -2.70 -2.45 10.80
C MET A 151 -2.90 -1.24 11.72
N GLN A 152 -2.35 -1.26 12.93
CA GLN A 152 -2.45 -0.13 13.85
C GLN A 152 -1.70 1.10 13.33
N GLN A 153 -0.49 0.94 12.78
CA GLN A 153 0.29 2.04 12.22
C GLN A 153 -0.44 2.67 11.03
N MET A 154 -0.91 1.84 10.09
CA MET A 154 -1.67 2.28 8.93
C MET A 154 -2.97 2.99 9.33
N TYR A 155 -3.69 2.45 10.32
CA TYR A 155 -4.94 3.03 10.80
C TYR A 155 -4.75 4.41 11.41
N ARG A 156 -3.75 4.60 12.26
CA ARG A 156 -3.44 5.89 12.89
C ARG A 156 -3.12 6.95 11.82
N ARG A 157 -2.20 6.63 10.91
CA ARG A 157 -1.81 7.53 9.81
C ARG A 157 -2.96 7.86 8.89
N TRP A 158 -3.78 6.87 8.56
CA TRP A 158 -4.95 7.09 7.72
C TRP A 158 -5.97 8.01 8.38
N LEU A 159 -6.27 7.82 9.66
CA LEU A 159 -7.17 8.72 10.39
C LEU A 159 -6.66 10.17 10.37
N ASP A 160 -5.34 10.39 10.50
CA ASP A 160 -4.77 11.73 10.44
C ASP A 160 -4.92 12.36 9.04
N ALA A 161 -4.71 11.59 8.00
CA ALA A 161 -4.83 12.04 6.62
C ALA A 161 -6.27 12.20 6.12
N LEU A 162 -7.27 11.55 6.74
CA LEU A 162 -8.67 11.52 6.27
C LEU A 162 -9.32 12.91 6.10
N SER A 163 -8.85 13.92 6.83
CA SER A 163 -9.35 15.30 6.66
C SER A 163 -9.10 15.85 5.26
N LEU A 164 -8.09 15.33 4.55
CA LEU A 164 -7.73 15.70 3.19
C LEU A 164 -8.49 14.90 2.14
N SER A 165 -9.18 13.82 2.55
CA SER A 165 -9.96 13.02 1.60
C SER A 165 -10.90 13.92 0.80
N TRP A 166 -11.04 13.64 -0.48
CA TRP A 166 -11.94 14.39 -1.37
C TRP A 166 -13.33 14.61 -0.75
N ALA A 167 -13.88 13.60 -0.09
CA ALA A 167 -15.19 13.68 0.53
C ALA A 167 -15.28 14.73 1.65
N LEU A 168 -14.19 14.92 2.42
CA LEU A 168 -14.14 15.86 3.54
C LEU A 168 -13.57 17.24 3.15
N SER A 169 -12.72 17.31 2.14
CA SER A 169 -12.04 18.54 1.72
C SER A 169 -12.80 19.35 0.67
N THR A 170 -13.76 18.72 -0.04
CA THR A 170 -14.52 19.39 -1.11
C THR A 170 -16.00 19.57 -0.77
N PRO A 171 -16.69 20.58 -1.36
CA PRO A 171 -18.13 20.75 -1.21
C PRO A 171 -18.89 19.52 -1.69
N GLN A 172 -19.80 19.02 -0.88
CA GLN A 172 -20.60 17.83 -1.18
C GLN A 172 -22.09 18.19 -1.32
N PRO A 173 -22.85 17.46 -2.16
CA PRO A 173 -24.30 17.66 -2.29
C PRO A 173 -25.04 17.28 -1.02
N TRP A 174 -26.20 17.90 -0.85
CA TRP A 174 -27.13 17.59 0.21
C TRP A 174 -27.63 16.21 0.15
N PRO A 175 -27.72 15.22 0.43
CA PRO A 175 -27.73 14.66 1.78
C PRO A 175 -26.35 14.16 2.31
N ARG A 176 -25.34 14.11 1.44
CA ARG A 176 -23.96 13.71 1.85
C ARG A 176 -23.42 14.59 2.97
N ARG A 177 -23.78 15.88 3.00
CA ARG A 177 -23.34 16.80 4.06
C ARG A 177 -23.71 16.34 5.46
N LEU A 178 -24.91 15.76 5.65
CA LEU A 178 -25.34 15.25 6.95
C LEU A 178 -24.47 14.07 7.39
N TYR A 179 -24.28 13.11 6.49
CA TYR A 179 -23.39 11.98 6.76
C TYR A 179 -21.96 12.45 7.11
N LEU A 180 -21.41 13.35 6.31
CA LEU A 180 -20.04 13.84 6.52
C LEU A 180 -19.91 14.70 7.79
N ALA A 181 -20.95 15.41 8.20
CA ALA A 181 -20.96 16.11 9.49
C ALA A 181 -20.88 15.12 10.67
N ALA A 182 -21.64 14.03 10.60
CA ALA A 182 -21.56 12.96 11.59
C ALA A 182 -20.19 12.26 11.56
N PHE A 183 -19.67 12.01 10.36
CA PHE A 183 -18.36 11.40 10.17
C PHE A 183 -17.22 12.27 10.70
N ARG A 184 -17.24 13.60 10.48
CA ARG A 184 -16.26 14.53 11.06
C ARG A 184 -16.26 14.50 12.59
N ARG A 185 -17.45 14.46 13.21
CA ARG A 185 -17.56 14.33 14.68
C ARG A 185 -16.95 13.02 15.17
N TRP A 186 -17.29 11.93 14.52
CA TRP A 186 -16.72 10.62 14.83
C TRP A 186 -15.19 10.63 14.68
N LEU A 187 -14.67 11.18 13.58
CA LEU A 187 -13.23 11.27 13.30
C LEU A 187 -12.50 12.07 14.37
N THR A 188 -13.06 13.21 14.80
CA THR A 188 -12.50 14.02 15.89
C THR A 188 -12.46 13.24 17.20
N ALA A 189 -13.57 12.59 17.57
CA ALA A 189 -13.65 11.79 18.79
C ALA A 189 -12.63 10.63 18.75
N ARG A 190 -12.53 9.93 17.62
CA ARG A 190 -11.61 8.80 17.48
C ARG A 190 -10.13 9.21 17.52
N ARG A 191 -9.78 10.36 16.95
CA ARG A 191 -8.42 10.93 17.05
C ARG A 191 -8.08 11.29 18.50
N THR A 192 -9.01 11.89 19.24
CA THR A 192 -8.82 12.23 20.65
C THR A 192 -8.61 10.97 21.50
N GLU A 193 -9.40 9.93 21.25
CA GLU A 193 -9.27 8.63 21.93
C GLU A 193 -7.89 8.01 21.66
N LEU A 194 -7.46 7.93 20.40
CA LEU A 194 -6.17 7.40 20.02
C LEU A 194 -4.98 8.21 20.55
N ALA A 195 -5.13 9.52 20.69
CA ALA A 195 -4.10 10.37 21.27
C ALA A 195 -3.93 10.12 22.79
N SER A 196 -4.97 9.60 23.46
CA SER A 196 -4.90 9.21 24.86
C SER A 196 -4.42 7.77 25.09
N GLU A 197 -4.39 6.94 24.04
CA GLU A 197 -3.84 5.61 24.12
C GLU A 197 -2.30 5.68 24.18
N PRO A 198 -1.64 4.91 25.07
CA PRO A 198 -0.18 4.83 25.07
C PRO A 198 0.30 4.35 23.69
N THR A 199 1.25 5.07 23.12
CA THR A 199 1.90 4.63 21.87
C THR A 199 2.44 3.22 22.10
N PRO A 200 2.13 2.23 21.26
CA PRO A 200 2.70 0.90 21.40
C PRO A 200 4.21 1.03 21.46
N VAL A 201 4.79 0.68 22.61
CA VAL A 201 6.24 0.70 22.80
C VAL A 201 6.83 -0.34 21.83
N PRO A 202 7.80 0.05 20.99
CA PRO A 202 8.49 -0.91 20.15
C PRO A 202 9.00 -2.06 21.03
N ARG A 203 8.63 -3.29 20.73
CA ARG A 203 9.26 -4.44 21.39
C ARG A 203 10.72 -4.41 20.97
N ARG A 204 11.61 -4.06 21.91
CA ARG A 204 13.05 -4.22 21.72
C ARG A 204 13.27 -5.68 21.33
N ALA A 205 13.91 -5.92 20.19
CA ALA A 205 14.40 -7.24 19.85
C ALA A 205 15.22 -7.71 21.06
N ASN A 206 14.81 -8.82 21.68
CA ASN A 206 15.62 -9.45 22.69
C ASN A 206 16.95 -9.80 22.03
N SER A 207 18.00 -9.14 22.44
CA SER A 207 19.36 -9.53 22.15
C SER A 207 19.66 -10.80 23.02
N ASP A 208 19.42 -11.96 22.42
CA ASP A 208 20.00 -13.22 22.86
C ASP A 208 21.09 -13.64 21.88
#